data_ef8d7f6a390380ba0031c9c90dd17b7f
#
_entry.id   ef8d7f6a390380ba0031c9c90dd17b7f
#
_cell.length_a   1.000
_cell.length_b   1.000
_cell.length_c   1.000
_cell.angle_alpha   90.00
_cell.angle_beta   90.00
_cell.angle_gamma   90.00
#
_symmetry.space_group_name_H-M   'P 1'
#
loop_
_entity.id
_entity.type
_entity.pdbx_description
1 polymer ?
#
loop_
_entity_poly.entity_id
_entity_poly.type
_entity_poly.pdbx_seq_one_letter_code
_entity_poly.pdbx_strand_id
1 'polypeptide(L)'
;AKLARKMLDDAGLTDTGVVLSNDLDEFTIKSILDSGAQVSSWGVGTKMVTAYDQPALGGVYKLAAKRLGDEGEWEPIMKVTGQSSKQTVPGILDIRRYFHDSEKLAGDMVYDINYGISRERIVDPADELRQKDLSNKRYITLLEPLARKGKVVLKDEYRNALIARDYCREQLELLDESQTRIVNPHSYPVGLEYDLFYRRHELASRLLGLS
;
A
#
# COMPACT_ATOMS: atom_id res chain seq x y z
N ALA A 1 7.16 -27.00 22.66
CA ALA A 1 8.07 -27.30 21.56
C ALA A 1 9.43 -27.80 22.08
N LYS A 2 10.20 -27.02 22.85
CA LYS A 2 11.55 -27.41 23.31
C LYS A 2 11.60 -28.76 24.03
N LEU A 3 10.69 -28.98 25.00
CA LEU A 3 10.63 -30.26 25.71
C LEU A 3 10.32 -31.43 24.78
N ALA A 4 9.35 -31.24 23.86
CA ALA A 4 9.01 -32.28 22.88
C ALA A 4 10.22 -32.63 21.96
N ARG A 5 10.95 -31.59 21.49
CA ARG A 5 12.16 -31.80 20.69
C ARG A 5 13.21 -32.63 21.48
N LYS A 6 13.45 -32.22 22.73
CA LYS A 6 14.39 -32.93 23.59
C LYS A 6 14.00 -34.43 23.78
N MET A 7 12.70 -34.69 24.05
CA MET A 7 12.22 -36.08 24.22
C MET A 7 12.40 -36.93 22.95
N LEU A 8 12.17 -36.31 21.78
CA LEU A 8 12.39 -36.99 20.50
C LEU A 8 13.89 -37.29 20.26
N ASP A 9 14.75 -36.34 20.57
CA ASP A 9 16.20 -36.50 20.42
C ASP A 9 16.74 -37.56 21.39
N ASP A 10 16.29 -37.54 22.66
CA ASP A 10 16.65 -38.53 23.67
C ASP A 10 16.21 -39.96 23.27
N ALA A 11 15.14 -40.08 22.48
CA ALA A 11 14.63 -41.33 21.92
C ALA A 11 15.29 -41.73 20.58
N GLY A 12 16.26 -40.95 20.06
CA GLY A 12 16.91 -41.20 18.78
C GLY A 12 16.06 -40.83 17.56
N LEU A 13 14.92 -40.11 17.75
CA LEU A 13 13.99 -39.70 16.68
C LEU A 13 14.36 -38.31 16.14
N THR A 14 15.58 -38.11 15.73
CA THR A 14 16.15 -36.82 15.31
C THR A 14 15.47 -36.23 14.07
N ASP A 15 15.00 -37.09 13.17
CA ASP A 15 14.33 -36.65 11.92
C ASP A 15 12.82 -36.38 12.10
N THR A 16 12.27 -36.65 13.29
CA THR A 16 10.86 -36.39 13.58
C THR A 16 10.62 -34.93 13.81
N GLY A 17 9.76 -34.29 12.99
CA GLY A 17 9.41 -32.89 13.08
C GLY A 17 8.48 -32.59 14.25
N VAL A 18 8.55 -31.36 14.77
CA VAL A 18 7.59 -30.81 15.74
C VAL A 18 6.65 -29.86 15.04
N VAL A 19 5.34 -30.11 15.11
CA VAL A 19 4.31 -29.25 14.54
C VAL A 19 3.59 -28.54 15.67
N LEU A 20 3.41 -27.23 15.53
CA LEU A 20 2.59 -26.43 16.45
C LEU A 20 1.33 -25.93 15.75
N SER A 21 0.25 -25.88 16.52
CA SER A 21 -1.07 -25.42 16.09
C SER A 21 -1.78 -24.75 17.25
N ASN A 22 -2.95 -24.16 17.02
CA ASN A 22 -3.82 -23.47 17.92
C ASN A 22 -3.60 -21.96 18.00
N ASP A 23 -4.55 -21.20 17.47
CA ASP A 23 -4.63 -19.73 17.47
C ASP A 23 -3.34 -18.98 17.14
N LEU A 24 -2.57 -19.56 16.21
CA LEU A 24 -1.31 -18.99 15.76
C LEU A 24 -1.53 -17.78 14.85
N ASP A 25 -0.67 -16.78 15.05
CA ASP A 25 -0.49 -15.62 14.20
C ASP A 25 1.01 -15.29 14.08
N GLU A 26 1.35 -14.27 13.29
CA GLU A 26 2.72 -13.83 13.07
C GLU A 26 3.43 -13.43 14.37
N PHE A 27 2.71 -12.80 15.32
CA PHE A 27 3.28 -12.36 16.59
C PHE A 27 3.60 -13.56 17.48
N THR A 28 2.67 -14.50 17.59
CA THR A 28 2.83 -15.72 18.39
C THR A 28 3.95 -16.60 17.82
N ILE A 29 3.98 -16.78 16.49
CA ILE A 29 5.03 -17.53 15.79
C ILE A 29 6.40 -16.90 16.06
N LYS A 30 6.50 -15.58 15.87
CA LYS A 30 7.76 -14.85 16.14
C LYS A 30 8.21 -15.03 17.59
N SER A 31 7.31 -14.88 18.55
CA SER A 31 7.61 -15.06 19.98
C SER A 31 8.12 -16.47 20.30
N ILE A 32 7.52 -17.50 19.70
CA ILE A 32 7.94 -18.90 19.87
C ILE A 32 9.33 -19.11 19.27
N LEU A 33 9.60 -18.57 18.07
CA LEU A 33 10.92 -18.66 17.42
C LEU A 33 11.99 -17.92 18.22
N ASP A 34 11.71 -16.70 18.67
CA ASP A 34 12.61 -15.89 19.50
C ASP A 34 12.94 -16.59 20.83
N SER A 35 12.04 -17.42 21.35
CA SER A 35 12.32 -18.27 22.51
C SER A 35 13.32 -19.38 22.23
N GLY A 36 13.74 -19.58 20.97
CA GLY A 36 14.66 -20.66 20.55
C GLY A 36 13.97 -22.04 20.41
N ALA A 37 12.66 -22.06 20.17
CA ALA A 37 11.96 -23.30 19.87
C ALA A 37 12.26 -23.79 18.46
N GLN A 38 12.58 -25.08 18.34
CA GLN A 38 12.74 -25.75 17.04
C GLN A 38 11.40 -26.31 16.59
N VAL A 39 10.82 -25.71 15.56
CA VAL A 39 9.51 -26.06 15.00
C VAL A 39 9.69 -26.33 13.52
N SER A 40 9.18 -27.47 13.06
CA SER A 40 9.31 -27.91 11.67
C SER A 40 8.15 -27.44 10.80
N SER A 41 6.97 -27.24 11.40
CA SER A 41 5.77 -26.84 10.67
C SER A 41 4.76 -26.16 11.59
N TRP A 42 3.90 -25.32 11.01
CA TRP A 42 2.91 -24.51 11.70
C TRP A 42 1.52 -24.77 11.13
N GLY A 43 0.57 -25.10 12.00
CA GLY A 43 -0.85 -25.18 11.65
C GLY A 43 -1.55 -23.87 11.92
N VAL A 44 -1.47 -22.91 11.00
CA VAL A 44 -2.15 -21.61 11.11
C VAL A 44 -3.54 -21.74 10.52
N GLY A 45 -4.56 -21.46 11.30
CA GLY A 45 -5.96 -21.64 10.91
C GLY A 45 -6.71 -20.33 10.77
N THR A 46 -7.63 -20.07 11.71
CA THR A 46 -8.63 -19.00 11.66
C THR A 46 -8.05 -17.62 11.35
N LYS A 47 -6.97 -17.23 12.01
CA LYS A 47 -6.39 -15.89 11.82
C LYS A 47 -5.89 -15.64 10.41
N MET A 48 -5.30 -16.67 9.78
CA MET A 48 -4.84 -16.57 8.39
C MET A 48 -6.01 -16.60 7.40
N VAL A 49 -6.96 -17.54 7.57
CA VAL A 49 -8.09 -17.72 6.64
C VAL A 49 -9.04 -16.52 6.63
N THR A 50 -9.21 -15.87 7.78
CA THR A 50 -10.09 -14.70 7.91
C THR A 50 -9.37 -13.37 7.68
N ALA A 51 -8.04 -13.37 7.48
CA ALA A 51 -7.21 -12.16 7.55
C ALA A 51 -7.58 -11.30 8.77
N TYR A 52 -7.55 -11.91 9.96
CA TYR A 52 -8.20 -11.51 11.20
C TYR A 52 -8.10 -10.02 11.53
N ASP A 53 -6.92 -9.42 11.33
CA ASP A 53 -6.67 -8.01 11.66
C ASP A 53 -7.24 -7.05 10.60
N GLN A 54 -7.33 -7.51 9.34
CA GLN A 54 -7.88 -6.72 8.24
C GLN A 54 -8.64 -7.61 7.26
N PRO A 55 -9.86 -8.07 7.64
CA PRO A 55 -10.62 -9.07 6.88
C PRO A 55 -11.21 -8.54 5.58
N ALA A 56 -11.14 -7.23 5.32
CA ALA A 56 -11.66 -6.61 4.11
C ALA A 56 -10.71 -5.55 3.57
N LEU A 57 -10.47 -5.57 2.26
CA LEU A 57 -9.83 -4.48 1.55
C LEU A 57 -10.88 -3.42 1.23
N GLY A 58 -10.74 -2.24 1.86
CA GLY A 58 -11.63 -1.11 1.59
C GLY A 58 -11.43 -0.57 0.17
N GLY A 59 -12.49 -0.57 -0.64
CA GLY A 59 -12.50 0.05 -1.94
C GLY A 59 -13.60 1.10 -2.03
N VAL A 60 -13.31 2.25 -2.64
CA VAL A 60 -14.31 3.30 -2.90
C VAL A 60 -14.18 3.79 -4.34
N TYR A 61 -15.32 4.12 -4.93
CA TYR A 61 -15.40 4.78 -6.23
C TYR A 61 -16.05 6.14 -6.03
N LYS A 62 -15.38 7.21 -6.43
CA LYS A 62 -15.85 8.60 -6.26
C LYS A 62 -15.59 9.39 -7.53
N LEU A 63 -16.52 10.30 -7.85
CA LEU A 63 -16.32 11.28 -8.90
C LEU A 63 -15.22 12.25 -8.49
N ALA A 64 -14.19 12.40 -9.33
CA ALA A 64 -13.04 13.25 -9.07
C ALA A 64 -12.89 14.41 -10.07
N ALA A 65 -13.48 14.25 -11.27
CA ALA A 65 -13.55 15.32 -12.27
C ALA A 65 -14.76 15.12 -13.17
N LYS A 66 -15.24 16.22 -13.77
CA LYS A 66 -16.27 16.22 -14.82
C LYS A 66 -15.86 17.14 -15.97
N ARG A 67 -16.41 16.93 -17.16
CA ARG A 67 -16.32 17.89 -18.26
C ARG A 67 -17.64 17.95 -19.01
N LEU A 68 -17.91 19.08 -19.64
CA LEU A 68 -19.09 19.26 -20.47
C LEU A 68 -18.74 18.96 -21.93
N GLY A 69 -19.32 17.90 -22.47
CA GLY A 69 -19.02 17.44 -23.82
C GLY A 69 -17.62 16.83 -23.99
N ASP A 70 -17.25 16.47 -25.21
CA ASP A 70 -15.98 15.79 -25.47
C ASP A 70 -14.79 16.75 -25.54
N GLU A 71 -15.01 18.02 -25.84
CA GLU A 71 -14.01 19.07 -26.01
C GLU A 71 -13.91 20.03 -24.80
N GLY A 72 -14.76 19.86 -23.77
CA GLY A 72 -14.76 20.69 -22.58
C GLY A 72 -13.51 20.46 -21.73
N GLU A 73 -13.13 21.48 -20.97
CA GLU A 73 -12.09 21.35 -19.96
C GLU A 73 -12.55 20.49 -18.78
N TRP A 74 -11.62 19.77 -18.18
CA TRP A 74 -11.90 19.00 -16.98
C TRP A 74 -12.00 19.90 -15.76
N GLU A 75 -13.14 19.88 -15.12
CA GLU A 75 -13.40 20.55 -13.86
C GLU A 75 -13.16 19.55 -12.71
N PRO A 76 -12.19 19.80 -11.81
CA PRO A 76 -11.96 18.94 -10.65
C PRO A 76 -13.14 19.00 -9.68
N ILE A 77 -13.54 17.84 -9.17
CA ILE A 77 -14.66 17.68 -8.23
C ILE A 77 -14.16 16.90 -7.02
N MET A 78 -14.67 17.25 -5.85
CA MET A 78 -14.43 16.49 -4.64
C MET A 78 -15.68 16.36 -3.78
N LYS A 79 -15.72 15.28 -3.01
CA LYS A 79 -16.66 15.14 -1.90
C LYS A 79 -16.01 15.69 -0.64
N VAL A 80 -16.62 16.73 -0.08
CA VAL A 80 -16.23 17.27 1.23
C VAL A 80 -17.11 16.66 2.31
N THR A 81 -16.51 16.23 3.41
CA THR A 81 -17.20 15.68 4.59
C THR A 81 -16.54 16.25 5.84
N GLY A 82 -17.25 16.24 6.96
CA GLY A 82 -16.70 16.68 8.26
C GLY A 82 -15.54 15.79 8.78
N GLN A 83 -15.25 14.67 8.11
CA GLN A 83 -14.11 13.80 8.42
C GLN A 83 -13.06 13.95 7.31
N SER A 84 -11.89 14.48 7.62
CA SER A 84 -10.79 14.70 6.67
C SER A 84 -10.37 13.42 5.94
N SER A 85 -10.38 12.28 6.62
CA SER A 85 -10.06 10.97 6.05
C SER A 85 -11.04 10.48 4.97
N LYS A 86 -12.23 11.07 4.89
CA LYS A 86 -13.27 10.76 3.87
C LYS A 86 -13.34 11.78 2.74
N GLN A 87 -12.50 12.80 2.76
CA GLN A 87 -12.40 13.76 1.66
C GLN A 87 -11.69 13.10 0.48
N THR A 88 -12.25 13.29 -0.73
CA THR A 88 -11.61 12.76 -1.95
C THR A 88 -10.54 13.70 -2.48
N VAL A 89 -9.70 13.17 -3.36
CA VAL A 89 -8.72 13.98 -4.10
C VAL A 89 -9.32 14.33 -5.44
N PRO A 90 -9.42 15.64 -5.80
CA PRO A 90 -9.99 16.09 -7.07
C PRO A 90 -9.00 15.95 -8.21
N GLY A 91 -9.50 15.80 -9.44
CA GLY A 91 -8.71 15.80 -10.68
C GLY A 91 -8.60 14.44 -11.36
N ILE A 92 -7.85 14.38 -12.46
CA ILE A 92 -7.52 13.14 -13.18
C ILE A 92 -6.17 12.68 -12.70
N LEU A 93 -6.18 11.68 -11.81
CA LEU A 93 -5.02 11.33 -11.02
C LEU A 93 -4.19 10.22 -11.66
N ASP A 94 -2.88 10.30 -11.49
CA ASP A 94 -1.93 9.23 -11.71
C ASP A 94 -0.97 9.13 -10.53
N ILE A 95 -0.15 8.08 -10.49
CA ILE A 95 0.76 7.80 -9.39
C ILE A 95 2.16 7.55 -9.93
N ARG A 96 3.15 8.27 -9.36
CA ARG A 96 4.57 7.96 -9.53
C ARG A 96 5.13 7.29 -8.30
N ARG A 97 5.81 6.18 -8.49
CA ARG A 97 6.63 5.50 -7.49
C ARG A 97 8.08 5.89 -7.66
N TYR A 98 8.69 6.40 -6.61
CA TYR A 98 10.07 6.86 -6.59
C TYR A 98 10.98 5.88 -5.87
N PHE A 99 12.24 5.83 -6.31
CA PHE A 99 13.25 4.92 -5.79
C PHE A 99 14.44 5.68 -5.22
N HIS A 100 15.04 5.15 -4.17
CA HIS A 100 16.36 5.55 -3.70
C HIS A 100 17.45 5.05 -4.66
N ASP A 101 18.65 5.59 -4.56
CA ASP A 101 19.80 5.12 -5.34
C ASP A 101 20.14 3.65 -5.01
N SER A 102 19.75 3.16 -3.85
CA SER A 102 19.83 1.76 -3.42
C SER A 102 18.75 0.85 -4.04
N GLU A 103 17.97 1.34 -5.00
CA GLU A 103 16.81 0.69 -5.61
C GLU A 103 15.64 0.40 -4.64
N LYS A 104 15.75 0.75 -3.37
CA LYS A 104 14.64 0.66 -2.42
C LYS A 104 13.59 1.73 -2.68
N LEU A 105 12.34 1.46 -2.29
CA LEU A 105 11.23 2.39 -2.49
C LEU A 105 11.41 3.65 -1.64
N ALA A 106 11.31 4.81 -2.27
CA ALA A 106 11.43 6.10 -1.61
C ALA A 106 10.07 6.68 -1.21
N GLY A 107 9.04 6.49 -2.01
CA GLY A 107 7.69 6.98 -1.75
C GLY A 107 6.84 7.03 -3.01
N ASP A 108 5.53 7.14 -2.85
CA ASP A 108 4.58 7.27 -3.94
C ASP A 108 3.93 8.66 -3.93
N MET A 109 3.86 9.28 -5.11
CA MET A 109 3.26 10.60 -5.33
C MET A 109 2.00 10.46 -6.16
N VAL A 110 0.87 10.91 -5.64
CA VAL A 110 -0.37 11.10 -6.39
C VAL A 110 -0.36 12.50 -6.97
N TYR A 111 -0.59 12.65 -8.27
CA TYR A 111 -0.62 13.93 -8.95
C TYR A 111 -1.75 14.00 -9.98
N ASP A 112 -2.15 15.21 -10.37
CA ASP A 112 -3.14 15.43 -11.43
C ASP A 112 -2.44 15.58 -12.78
N ILE A 113 -2.79 14.74 -13.74
CA ILE A 113 -2.15 14.72 -15.06
C ILE A 113 -2.39 15.99 -15.87
N ASN A 114 -3.50 16.72 -15.62
CA ASN A 114 -3.80 17.97 -16.32
C ASN A 114 -2.92 19.14 -15.88
N TYR A 115 -2.48 19.13 -14.60
CA TYR A 115 -1.60 20.18 -14.06
C TYR A 115 -0.13 19.75 -14.03
N GLY A 116 0.12 18.44 -14.10
CA GLY A 116 1.48 17.89 -14.01
C GLY A 116 2.04 17.98 -12.57
N ILE A 117 3.38 17.92 -12.51
CA ILE A 117 4.12 17.98 -11.24
C ILE A 117 4.92 19.28 -11.24
N SER A 118 4.61 20.18 -10.30
CA SER A 118 5.32 21.44 -10.12
C SER A 118 6.57 21.25 -9.25
N ARG A 119 6.47 20.40 -8.25
CA ARG A 119 7.55 20.07 -7.33
C ARG A 119 7.55 18.56 -7.05
N GLU A 120 8.70 17.95 -7.15
CA GLU A 120 8.89 16.54 -6.78
C GLU A 120 8.92 16.38 -5.25
N ARG A 121 7.84 16.85 -4.61
CA ARG A 121 7.63 16.81 -3.16
C ARG A 121 6.23 16.32 -2.88
N ILE A 122 6.12 15.37 -1.96
CA ILE A 122 4.83 14.89 -1.47
C ILE A 122 4.49 15.49 -0.12
N VAL A 123 3.19 15.70 0.09
CA VAL A 123 2.58 16.14 1.35
C VAL A 123 1.59 15.07 1.80
N ASP A 124 1.64 14.67 3.05
CA ASP A 124 0.69 13.73 3.64
C ASP A 124 -0.71 14.36 3.65
N PRO A 125 -1.74 13.71 3.07
CA PRO A 125 -3.09 14.27 3.03
C PRO A 125 -3.72 14.56 4.40
N ALA A 126 -3.22 13.93 5.46
CA ALA A 126 -3.72 14.06 6.83
C ALA A 126 -2.87 15.01 7.69
N ASP A 127 -1.62 15.31 7.30
CA ASP A 127 -0.70 16.13 8.07
C ASP A 127 0.23 16.93 7.15
N GLU A 128 -0.06 18.20 6.99
CA GLU A 128 0.69 19.14 6.14
C GLU A 128 2.19 19.23 6.52
N LEU A 129 2.54 19.01 7.78
CA LEU A 129 3.92 19.08 8.23
C LEU A 129 4.74 17.84 7.81
N ARG A 130 4.06 16.76 7.45
CA ARG A 130 4.69 15.54 6.94
C ARG A 130 4.90 15.65 5.43
N GLN A 131 6.06 16.12 5.05
CA GLN A 131 6.46 16.28 3.66
C GLN A 131 7.72 15.48 3.37
N LYS A 132 7.87 15.03 2.12
CA LYS A 132 9.08 14.37 1.66
C LYS A 132 9.49 14.88 0.28
N ASP A 133 10.76 15.24 0.15
CA ASP A 133 11.38 15.59 -1.13
C ASP A 133 11.75 14.31 -1.89
N LEU A 134 11.33 14.24 -3.15
CA LEU A 134 11.58 13.14 -4.07
C LEU A 134 12.39 13.58 -5.31
N SER A 135 12.91 14.82 -5.28
CA SER A 135 13.67 15.39 -6.38
C SER A 135 14.88 14.53 -6.76
N ASN A 136 15.18 14.52 -8.05
CA ASN A 136 16.30 13.77 -8.62
C ASN A 136 16.27 12.25 -8.40
N LYS A 137 15.12 11.69 -8.05
CA LYS A 137 14.96 10.23 -7.91
C LYS A 137 14.38 9.60 -9.17
N ARG A 138 14.84 8.41 -9.49
CA ARG A 138 14.20 7.58 -10.52
C ARG A 138 12.77 7.28 -10.14
N TYR A 139 11.86 7.27 -11.09
CA TYR A 139 10.47 6.89 -10.87
C TYR A 139 9.91 6.02 -11.98
N ILE A 140 8.78 5.38 -11.69
CA ILE A 140 7.88 4.72 -12.64
C ILE A 140 6.45 5.21 -12.40
N THR A 141 5.61 5.20 -13.42
CA THR A 141 4.15 5.37 -13.28
C THR A 141 3.50 4.04 -12.96
N LEU A 142 2.49 4.05 -12.10
CA LEU A 142 1.88 2.81 -11.60
C LEU A 142 0.57 2.46 -12.29
N LEU A 143 -0.19 3.44 -12.81
CA LEU A 143 -1.49 3.17 -13.39
C LEU A 143 -1.37 2.65 -14.82
N GLU A 144 -1.94 1.47 -15.05
CA GLU A 144 -2.04 0.85 -16.35
C GLU A 144 -3.49 0.86 -16.85
N PRO A 145 -3.74 1.13 -18.14
CA PRO A 145 -5.09 1.20 -18.66
C PRO A 145 -5.73 -0.19 -18.67
N LEU A 146 -6.88 -0.33 -17.98
CA LEU A 146 -7.69 -1.54 -17.96
C LEU A 146 -8.59 -1.65 -19.18
N ALA A 147 -9.23 -0.54 -19.56
CA ALA A 147 -10.17 -0.48 -20.68
C ALA A 147 -10.10 0.86 -21.40
N ARG A 148 -10.32 0.85 -22.71
CA ARG A 148 -10.43 2.04 -23.57
C ARG A 148 -11.61 1.90 -24.50
N LYS A 149 -12.50 2.91 -24.53
CA LYS A 149 -13.70 2.93 -25.41
C LYS A 149 -14.50 1.62 -25.34
N GLY A 150 -14.74 1.11 -24.13
CA GLY A 150 -15.49 -0.12 -23.89
C GLY A 150 -14.77 -1.43 -24.20
N LYS A 151 -13.52 -1.38 -24.64
CA LYS A 151 -12.70 -2.57 -24.91
C LYS A 151 -11.65 -2.74 -23.82
N VAL A 152 -11.48 -3.96 -23.34
CA VAL A 152 -10.41 -4.31 -22.39
C VAL A 152 -9.07 -4.23 -23.12
N VAL A 153 -8.14 -3.44 -22.57
CA VAL A 153 -6.78 -3.26 -23.10
C VAL A 153 -5.70 -3.72 -22.11
N LEU A 154 -6.12 -4.24 -20.95
CA LEU A 154 -5.20 -4.80 -19.97
C LEU A 154 -4.36 -5.91 -20.60
N LYS A 155 -3.05 -5.84 -20.41
CA LYS A 155 -2.11 -6.87 -20.88
C LYS A 155 -2.43 -8.22 -20.25
N ASP A 156 -2.28 -9.30 -20.99
CA ASP A 156 -2.63 -10.65 -20.52
C ASP A 156 -1.81 -11.08 -19.28
N GLU A 157 -0.57 -10.62 -19.16
CA GLU A 157 0.26 -10.84 -17.98
C GLU A 157 -0.40 -10.37 -16.68
N TYR A 158 -1.12 -9.25 -16.69
CA TYR A 158 -1.83 -8.73 -15.49
C TYR A 158 -3.11 -9.50 -15.15
N ARG A 159 -3.56 -10.42 -16.01
CA ARG A 159 -4.70 -11.28 -15.75
C ARG A 159 -4.33 -12.59 -15.05
N ASN A 160 -3.04 -12.87 -14.94
CA ASN A 160 -2.55 -14.11 -14.34
C ASN A 160 -2.24 -13.89 -12.85
N ALA A 161 -2.97 -14.58 -11.98
CA ALA A 161 -2.81 -14.46 -10.53
C ALA A 161 -1.41 -14.86 -10.03
N LEU A 162 -0.73 -15.80 -10.70
CA LEU A 162 0.64 -16.19 -10.33
C LEU A 162 1.64 -15.07 -10.66
N ILE A 163 1.51 -14.45 -11.82
CA ILE A 163 2.34 -13.31 -12.22
C ILE A 163 2.08 -12.13 -11.27
N ALA A 164 0.81 -11.85 -10.95
CA ALA A 164 0.46 -10.79 -10.00
C ALA A 164 1.04 -11.05 -8.59
N ARG A 165 1.04 -12.31 -8.13
CA ARG A 165 1.66 -12.71 -6.87
C ARG A 165 3.17 -12.48 -6.89
N ASP A 166 3.85 -12.89 -7.96
CA ASP A 166 5.30 -12.77 -8.06
C ASP A 166 5.71 -11.30 -8.15
N TYR A 167 4.99 -10.49 -8.93
CA TYR A 167 5.15 -9.02 -8.94
C TYR A 167 4.95 -8.41 -7.54
N CYS A 168 3.92 -8.84 -6.79
CA CYS A 168 3.70 -8.37 -5.42
C CYS A 168 4.90 -8.67 -4.53
N ARG A 169 5.47 -9.88 -4.60
CA ARG A 169 6.65 -10.27 -3.84
C ARG A 169 7.86 -9.41 -4.17
N GLU A 170 8.14 -9.22 -5.46
CA GLU A 170 9.22 -8.33 -5.92
C GLU A 170 9.06 -6.92 -5.37
N GLN A 171 7.83 -6.37 -5.39
CA GLN A 171 7.57 -5.02 -4.85
C GLN A 171 7.75 -4.96 -3.32
N LEU A 172 7.38 -6.00 -2.58
CA LEU A 172 7.58 -6.08 -1.14
C LEU A 172 9.07 -6.14 -0.76
N GLU A 173 9.91 -6.80 -1.56
CA GLU A 173 11.36 -6.86 -1.35
C GLU A 173 12.04 -5.48 -1.50
N LEU A 174 11.42 -4.55 -2.23
CA LEU A 174 11.92 -3.19 -2.40
C LEU A 174 11.62 -2.27 -1.21
N LEU A 175 10.76 -2.70 -0.27
CA LEU A 175 10.49 -1.95 0.96
C LEU A 175 11.73 -1.98 1.88
N ASP A 176 11.87 -0.93 2.69
CA ASP A 176 12.86 -0.90 3.77
C ASP A 176 12.46 -1.84 4.91
N GLU A 177 13.45 -2.45 5.57
CA GLU A 177 13.20 -3.37 6.68
C GLU A 177 12.39 -2.76 7.81
N SER A 178 12.53 -1.45 8.05
CA SER A 178 11.73 -0.73 9.05
C SER A 178 10.23 -0.73 8.73
N GLN A 179 9.86 -0.87 7.45
CA GLN A 179 8.47 -0.90 6.97
C GLN A 179 7.87 -2.31 6.97
N THR A 180 8.71 -3.34 6.92
CA THR A 180 8.28 -4.75 6.86
C THR A 180 8.34 -5.47 8.20
N ARG A 181 8.89 -4.84 9.23
CA ARG A 181 8.96 -5.45 10.57
C ARG A 181 7.56 -5.63 11.16
N ILE A 182 7.38 -6.73 11.90
CA ILE A 182 6.08 -7.12 12.46
C ILE A 182 5.62 -6.17 13.57
N VAL A 183 6.56 -5.63 14.39
CA VAL A 183 6.24 -4.77 15.52
C VAL A 183 6.58 -3.32 15.20
N ASN A 184 5.59 -2.44 15.32
CA ASN A 184 5.72 -1.00 15.10
C ASN A 184 6.41 -0.65 13.75
N PRO A 185 5.88 -1.09 12.60
CA PRO A 185 6.47 -0.77 11.30
C PRO A 185 6.41 0.73 11.02
N HIS A 186 7.40 1.24 10.32
CA HIS A 186 7.31 2.59 9.78
C HIS A 186 6.30 2.65 8.63
N SER A 187 5.52 3.72 8.57
CA SER A 187 4.63 3.96 7.43
C SER A 187 5.42 4.23 6.15
N TYR A 188 5.04 3.57 5.06
CA TYR A 188 5.56 3.89 3.74
C TYR A 188 5.06 5.27 3.31
N PRO A 189 5.94 6.17 2.80
CA PRO A 189 5.54 7.52 2.41
C PRO A 189 4.67 7.51 1.15
N VAL A 190 3.41 7.88 1.31
CA VAL A 190 2.47 8.17 0.21
C VAL A 190 1.90 9.55 0.44
N GLY A 191 1.88 10.40 -0.60
CA GLY A 191 1.35 11.74 -0.46
C GLY A 191 0.86 12.33 -1.77
N LEU A 192 0.23 13.49 -1.65
CA LEU A 192 -0.17 14.29 -2.81
C LEU A 192 1.01 15.12 -3.29
N GLU A 193 1.10 15.33 -4.60
CA GLU A 193 1.97 16.35 -5.17
C GLU A 193 1.71 17.69 -4.50
N TYR A 194 2.75 18.48 -4.31
CA TYR A 194 2.71 19.70 -3.50
C TYR A 194 1.55 20.65 -3.87
N ASP A 195 1.43 21.03 -5.14
CA ASP A 195 0.36 21.95 -5.56
C ASP A 195 -1.01 21.28 -5.59
N LEU A 196 -1.10 19.96 -5.86
CA LEU A 196 -2.36 19.22 -5.76
C LEU A 196 -2.89 19.23 -4.31
N PHE A 197 -2.01 19.12 -3.32
CA PHE A 197 -2.38 19.23 -1.92
C PHE A 197 -3.05 20.56 -1.61
N TYR A 198 -2.47 21.68 -2.02
CA TYR A 198 -3.02 23.02 -1.75
C TYR A 198 -4.27 23.31 -2.58
N ARG A 199 -4.32 22.92 -3.87
CA ARG A 199 -5.54 23.02 -4.69
C ARG A 199 -6.71 22.25 -4.08
N ARG A 200 -6.45 21.06 -3.51
CA ARG A 200 -7.47 20.28 -2.80
C ARG A 200 -8.00 21.06 -1.58
N HIS A 201 -7.14 21.67 -0.81
CA HIS A 201 -7.53 22.49 0.36
C HIS A 201 -8.34 23.71 -0.03
N GLU A 202 -7.90 24.44 -1.05
CA GLU A 202 -8.61 25.60 -1.57
C GLU A 202 -10.00 25.23 -2.07
N LEU A 203 -10.13 24.13 -2.84
CA LEU A 203 -11.42 23.67 -3.32
C LEU A 203 -12.32 23.23 -2.16
N ALA A 204 -11.78 22.56 -1.15
CA ALA A 204 -12.54 22.18 0.05
C ALA A 204 -13.05 23.41 0.81
N SER A 205 -12.19 24.40 1.03
CA SER A 205 -12.56 25.67 1.72
C SER A 205 -13.66 26.40 0.97
N ARG A 206 -13.56 26.50 -0.35
CA ARG A 206 -14.60 27.13 -1.20
C ARG A 206 -15.94 26.39 -1.08
N LEU A 207 -15.93 25.06 -1.13
CA LEU A 207 -17.15 24.24 -1.03
C LEU A 207 -17.80 24.29 0.36
N LEU A 208 -17.02 24.57 1.40
CA LEU A 208 -17.49 24.77 2.78
C LEU A 208 -17.90 26.21 3.08
N GLY A 209 -17.69 27.16 2.15
CA GLY A 209 -17.96 28.58 2.38
C GLY A 209 -17.03 29.22 3.42
N LEU A 210 -15.78 28.73 3.53
CA LEU A 210 -14.76 29.19 4.47
C LEU A 210 -13.78 30.19 3.84
N SER A 211 -13.97 30.54 2.58
CA SER A 211 -13.16 31.53 1.84
C SER A 211 -13.78 32.89 1.78
#